data_2912fc04d8de7c7b51e5b0cb1a81b4d6
#
_entry.id   2912fc04d8de7c7b51e5b0cb1a81b4d6
#
_cell.length_a   1.000
_cell.length_b   1.000
_cell.length_c   1.000
_cell.angle_alpha   90.00
_cell.angle_beta   90.00
_cell.angle_gamma   90.00
#
_symmetry.space_group_name_H-M   'P 1'
#
loop_
_entity.id
_entity.type
_entity.pdbx_description
1 polymer ?
#
loop_
_entity_poly.entity_id
_entity_poly.type
_entity_poly.pdbx_seq_one_letter_code
_entity_poly.pdbx_strand_id
1 'polypeptide(L)'
;ELDRWGCMKNDDFLGQGHAFDRWVIVGHWPVTLYDPQIPSSAPLFCRERKIISIDGACVLKVDGQLNALMLPSEDSEAFTWTAWDGLPTARALDPQQASGDSVNIRWGRSALELLEEGEELSLCRHLETGRELYILNDYLRRGPGGLECEDSTDYRLPVAPGEVLTVVRKTRRGFLCKKEGVTGWYYGRLSDIME
;
A
#
# COMPACT_ATOMS: atom_id res chain seq x y z
N GLU A 1 -6.79 -12.98 -30.65
CA GLU A 1 -6.69 -11.49 -30.53
C GLU A 1 -7.20 -11.09 -29.16
N LEU A 2 -6.43 -10.28 -28.43
CA LEU A 2 -6.88 -9.67 -27.20
C LEU A 2 -7.87 -8.56 -27.55
N ASP A 3 -9.04 -8.54 -26.89
CA ASP A 3 -9.99 -7.44 -27.02
C ASP A 3 -9.42 -6.16 -26.36
N ARG A 4 -10.02 -5.00 -26.71
CA ARG A 4 -9.55 -3.70 -26.18
C ARG A 4 -9.61 -3.64 -24.66
N TRP A 5 -10.63 -4.25 -24.05
CA TRP A 5 -10.83 -4.23 -22.61
C TRP A 5 -9.76 -5.06 -21.91
N GLY A 6 -9.48 -6.28 -22.39
CA GLY A 6 -8.41 -7.13 -21.88
C GLY A 6 -7.01 -6.53 -22.01
N CYS A 7 -6.79 -5.64 -23.00
CA CYS A 7 -5.54 -4.90 -23.13
C CYS A 7 -5.40 -3.74 -22.15
N MET A 8 -6.51 -3.09 -21.78
CA MET A 8 -6.50 -1.87 -20.95
C MET A 8 -6.81 -2.12 -19.48
N LYS A 9 -7.62 -3.12 -19.19
CA LYS A 9 -8.15 -3.41 -17.86
C LYS A 9 -8.05 -4.91 -17.58
N ASN A 10 -6.87 -5.35 -17.22
CA ASN A 10 -6.62 -6.73 -16.90
C ASN A 10 -6.43 -6.87 -15.39
N ASP A 11 -7.54 -7.13 -14.69
CA ASP A 11 -7.55 -7.27 -13.24
C ASP A 11 -6.74 -8.49 -12.80
N ASP A 12 -6.04 -8.37 -11.67
CA ASP A 12 -5.28 -9.46 -11.04
C ASP A 12 -4.37 -10.24 -12.01
N PHE A 13 -3.62 -9.53 -12.84
CA PHE A 13 -2.79 -10.16 -13.89
C PHE A 13 -1.79 -11.20 -13.34
N LEU A 14 -1.24 -10.94 -12.15
CA LEU A 14 -0.34 -11.90 -11.49
C LEU A 14 -1.09 -13.16 -11.01
N GLY A 15 -2.34 -13.03 -10.58
CA GLY A 15 -3.17 -14.16 -10.16
C GLY A 15 -3.57 -15.10 -11.30
N GLN A 16 -3.52 -14.64 -12.56
CA GLN A 16 -3.90 -15.43 -13.74
C GLN A 16 -2.89 -16.50 -14.13
N GLY A 17 -1.71 -16.55 -13.52
CA GLY A 17 -0.73 -17.63 -13.74
C GLY A 17 0.07 -17.54 -15.05
N HIS A 18 -0.01 -16.42 -15.78
CA HIS A 18 0.78 -16.23 -17.00
C HIS A 18 2.28 -16.20 -16.74
N ALA A 19 3.07 -16.69 -17.69
CA ALA A 19 4.52 -16.58 -17.72
C ALA A 19 4.98 -16.29 -19.16
N PHE A 20 6.08 -15.55 -19.30
CA PHE A 20 6.55 -15.04 -20.58
C PHE A 20 8.05 -15.28 -20.78
N ASP A 21 8.49 -15.33 -22.03
CA ASP A 21 9.92 -15.38 -22.38
C ASP A 21 10.58 -13.99 -22.31
N ARG A 22 9.79 -12.93 -22.41
CA ARG A 22 10.20 -11.53 -22.29
C ARG A 22 9.48 -10.85 -21.13
N TRP A 23 10.04 -9.78 -20.60
CA TRP A 23 9.41 -8.98 -19.57
C TRP A 23 8.12 -8.33 -20.07
N VAL A 24 7.06 -8.51 -19.29
CA VAL A 24 5.76 -7.88 -19.49
C VAL A 24 5.53 -6.92 -18.31
N ILE A 25 5.29 -5.65 -18.62
CA ILE A 25 5.02 -4.60 -17.64
C ILE A 25 3.54 -4.28 -17.69
N VAL A 26 2.87 -4.36 -16.54
CA VAL A 26 1.42 -4.15 -16.42
C VAL A 26 1.10 -3.09 -15.37
N GLY A 27 -0.02 -2.40 -15.59
CA GLY A 27 -0.64 -1.47 -14.65
C GLY A 27 -2.11 -1.82 -14.44
N HIS A 28 -2.91 -0.83 -14.06
CA HIS A 28 -4.35 -0.90 -13.82
C HIS A 28 -4.77 -1.63 -12.53
N TRP A 29 -4.11 -2.73 -12.16
CA TRP A 29 -4.37 -3.43 -10.91
C TRP A 29 -3.35 -2.96 -9.87
N PRO A 30 -3.76 -2.18 -8.86
CA PRO A 30 -2.85 -1.65 -7.86
C PRO A 30 -2.04 -2.74 -7.15
N VAL A 31 -0.74 -2.54 -7.05
CA VAL A 31 0.19 -3.53 -6.45
C VAL A 31 -0.21 -3.89 -5.03
N THR A 32 -0.73 -2.93 -4.27
CA THR A 32 -1.21 -3.14 -2.89
C THR A 32 -2.28 -4.24 -2.75
N LEU A 33 -2.97 -4.60 -3.85
CA LEU A 33 -4.01 -5.62 -3.84
C LEU A 33 -3.47 -7.06 -3.82
N TYR A 34 -2.18 -7.26 -4.13
CA TYR A 34 -1.60 -8.60 -4.16
C TYR A 34 -1.20 -9.14 -2.78
N ASP A 35 -0.80 -8.29 -1.84
CA ASP A 35 -0.38 -8.73 -0.51
C ASP A 35 -1.46 -8.48 0.55
N PRO A 36 -1.97 -9.54 1.24
CA PRO A 36 -2.99 -9.40 2.28
C PRO A 36 -2.46 -8.91 3.63
N GLN A 37 -1.15 -8.77 3.81
CA GLN A 37 -0.53 -8.42 5.08
C GLN A 37 0.21 -7.09 5.04
N ILE A 38 0.96 -6.83 3.95
CA ILE A 38 1.82 -5.66 3.82
C ILE A 38 1.35 -4.78 2.68
N PRO A 39 0.81 -3.58 2.94
CA PRO A 39 0.41 -2.66 1.88
C PRO A 39 1.63 -2.05 1.21
N SER A 40 1.84 -2.39 -0.05
CA SER A 40 2.92 -1.83 -0.86
C SER A 40 2.38 -1.23 -2.15
N SER A 41 2.81 -0.01 -2.45
CA SER A 41 2.61 0.66 -3.74
C SER A 41 3.87 0.64 -4.62
N ALA A 42 4.96 0.01 -4.16
CA ALA A 42 6.18 -0.19 -4.94
C ALA A 42 5.98 -1.18 -6.08
N PRO A 43 6.69 -1.08 -7.21
CA PRO A 43 6.61 -2.07 -8.27
C PRO A 43 6.88 -3.48 -7.78
N LEU A 44 6.06 -4.44 -8.21
CA LEU A 44 6.18 -5.84 -7.87
C LEU A 44 6.83 -6.62 -9.02
N PHE A 45 7.98 -7.25 -8.74
CA PHE A 45 8.77 -8.00 -9.72
C PHE A 45 8.58 -9.50 -9.56
N CYS A 46 7.84 -10.14 -10.46
CA CYS A 46 7.73 -11.59 -10.56
C CYS A 46 8.76 -12.11 -11.57
N ARG A 47 10.00 -12.36 -11.12
CA ARG A 47 11.14 -12.65 -11.97
C ARG A 47 11.01 -14.01 -12.69
N GLU A 48 10.49 -15.01 -11.99
CA GLU A 48 10.29 -16.37 -12.55
C GLU A 48 9.27 -16.39 -13.69
N ARG A 49 8.34 -15.44 -13.72
CA ARG A 49 7.32 -15.32 -14.77
C ARG A 49 7.56 -14.15 -15.72
N LYS A 50 8.60 -13.37 -15.47
CA LYS A 50 8.96 -12.15 -16.22
C LYS A 50 7.82 -11.13 -16.30
N ILE A 51 7.17 -10.86 -15.16
CA ILE A 51 6.10 -9.87 -15.05
C ILE A 51 6.52 -8.79 -14.04
N ILE A 52 6.27 -7.54 -14.38
CA ILE A 52 6.40 -6.39 -13.47
C ILE A 52 5.03 -5.71 -13.39
N SER A 53 4.44 -5.66 -12.19
CA SER A 53 3.26 -4.85 -11.93
C SER A 53 3.70 -3.52 -11.31
N ILE A 54 3.32 -2.39 -11.94
CA ILE A 54 3.88 -1.07 -11.60
C ILE A 54 2.83 -0.07 -11.09
N ASP A 55 1.56 -0.44 -11.00
CA ASP A 55 0.50 0.45 -10.57
C ASP A 55 0.60 0.75 -9.05
N GLY A 56 1.06 1.94 -8.72
CA GLY A 56 1.20 2.42 -7.34
C GLY A 56 -0.08 3.00 -6.74
N ALA A 57 -1.24 2.81 -7.37
CA ALA A 57 -2.53 3.37 -6.95
C ALA A 57 -2.54 4.91 -6.87
N CYS A 58 -1.75 5.59 -7.70
CA CYS A 58 -1.75 7.05 -7.79
C CYS A 58 -3.17 7.56 -8.05
N VAL A 59 -3.62 8.56 -7.27
CA VAL A 59 -4.99 9.13 -7.31
C VAL A 59 -6.09 8.19 -6.75
N LEU A 60 -5.90 6.88 -6.73
CA LEU A 60 -6.89 5.94 -6.18
C LEU A 60 -6.84 5.85 -4.66
N LYS A 61 -5.65 6.06 -4.06
CA LYS A 61 -5.42 6.00 -2.62
C LYS A 61 -4.78 7.30 -2.13
N VAL A 62 -5.05 7.65 -0.87
CA VAL A 62 -4.43 8.81 -0.20
C VAL A 62 -2.90 8.65 -0.14
N ASP A 63 -2.42 7.43 0.09
CA ASP A 63 -1.01 7.05 0.15
C ASP A 63 -0.49 6.44 -1.16
N GLY A 64 -1.26 6.52 -2.24
CA GLY A 64 -0.84 6.06 -3.57
C GLY A 64 0.37 6.83 -4.09
N GLN A 65 1.03 6.29 -5.11
CA GLN A 65 2.21 6.92 -5.72
C GLN A 65 2.27 6.66 -7.22
N LEU A 66 2.90 7.58 -7.94
CA LEU A 66 3.26 7.37 -9.34
C LEU A 66 4.63 6.68 -9.38
N ASN A 67 4.68 5.49 -9.95
CA ASN A 67 5.93 4.76 -10.16
C ASN A 67 6.50 5.04 -11.55
N ALA A 68 7.80 5.19 -11.63
CA ALA A 68 8.54 5.25 -12.89
C ALA A 68 9.61 4.14 -12.91
N LEU A 69 9.50 3.23 -13.88
CA LEU A 69 10.45 2.15 -14.09
C LEU A 69 11.47 2.56 -15.15
N MET A 70 12.74 2.33 -14.86
CA MET A 70 13.85 2.60 -15.78
C MET A 70 14.40 1.30 -16.32
N LEU A 71 14.38 1.17 -17.65
CA LEU A 71 14.94 0.06 -18.41
C LEU A 71 16.20 0.56 -19.13
N PRO A 72 17.40 0.09 -18.78
CA PRO A 72 18.64 0.50 -19.45
C PRO A 72 18.70 0.10 -20.92
N SER A 73 18.10 -1.03 -21.26
CA SER A 73 17.94 -1.52 -22.65
C SER A 73 16.79 -2.53 -22.70
N GLU A 74 16.34 -2.90 -23.90
CA GLU A 74 15.27 -3.89 -24.11
C GLU A 74 15.63 -5.30 -23.63
N ASP A 75 16.92 -5.64 -23.58
CA ASP A 75 17.43 -6.94 -23.12
C ASP A 75 17.93 -6.90 -21.66
N SER A 76 17.80 -5.76 -20.98
CA SER A 76 18.30 -5.61 -19.61
C SER A 76 17.36 -6.28 -18.59
N GLU A 77 17.96 -6.91 -17.59
CA GLU A 77 17.27 -7.36 -16.38
C GLU A 77 17.59 -6.48 -15.15
N ALA A 78 18.38 -5.42 -15.35
CA ALA A 78 18.78 -4.46 -14.31
C ALA A 78 17.78 -3.30 -14.24
N PHE A 79 16.56 -3.57 -13.82
CA PHE A 79 15.55 -2.55 -13.62
C PHE A 79 15.84 -1.74 -12.36
N THR A 80 15.66 -0.42 -12.46
CA THR A 80 15.57 0.48 -11.32
C THR A 80 14.24 1.23 -11.37
N TRP A 81 13.79 1.75 -10.25
CA TRP A 81 12.55 2.50 -10.19
C TRP A 81 12.67 3.67 -9.23
N THR A 82 11.80 4.64 -9.42
CA THR A 82 11.57 5.76 -8.53
C THR A 82 10.08 6.02 -8.40
N ALA A 83 9.68 6.75 -7.39
CA ALA A 83 8.28 7.10 -7.18
C ALA A 83 8.12 8.54 -6.74
N TRP A 84 6.91 9.05 -6.95
CA TRP A 84 6.48 10.35 -6.47
C TRP A 84 5.05 10.27 -5.92
N ASP A 85 4.78 10.85 -4.75
CA ASP A 85 3.46 10.86 -4.12
C ASP A 85 2.99 12.25 -3.69
N GLY A 86 3.87 13.25 -3.72
CA GLY A 86 3.52 14.63 -3.36
C GLY A 86 3.22 14.84 -1.87
N LEU A 87 3.51 13.86 -1.02
CA LEU A 87 3.25 13.92 0.41
C LEU A 87 4.47 14.49 1.16
N PRO A 88 4.26 15.13 2.33
CA PRO A 88 5.34 15.66 3.14
C PRO A 88 6.22 14.55 3.72
N THR A 89 7.47 14.90 4.04
CA THR A 89 8.44 13.96 4.59
C THR A 89 8.96 14.40 5.95
N ALA A 90 9.44 13.44 6.75
CA ALA A 90 10.12 13.69 8.01
C ALA A 90 11.17 12.62 8.29
N ARG A 91 12.14 12.90 9.18
CA ARG A 91 13.11 11.89 9.61
C ARG A 91 12.65 11.21 10.88
N ALA A 92 12.78 9.90 10.90
CA ALA A 92 12.57 9.11 12.11
C ALA A 92 13.67 9.39 13.13
N LEU A 93 13.30 9.59 14.39
CA LEU A 93 14.25 9.81 15.49
C LEU A 93 14.45 8.54 16.33
N ASP A 94 13.47 7.65 16.36
CA ASP A 94 13.50 6.42 17.14
C ASP A 94 13.45 5.19 16.24
N PRO A 95 14.06 4.06 16.63
CA PRO A 95 13.95 2.81 15.88
C PRO A 95 12.59 2.15 16.10
N GLN A 96 12.11 1.41 15.11
CA GLN A 96 10.93 0.56 15.21
C GLN A 96 11.13 -0.74 14.45
N GLN A 97 10.70 -1.86 15.05
CA GLN A 97 10.69 -3.15 14.39
C GLN A 97 9.37 -3.36 13.61
N ALA A 98 9.44 -4.12 12.52
CA ALA A 98 8.24 -4.56 11.81
C ALA A 98 7.32 -5.37 12.73
N SER A 99 6.01 -5.33 12.46
CA SER A 99 5.10 -6.32 13.02
C SER A 99 5.39 -7.69 12.40
N GLY A 100 5.35 -8.75 13.22
CA GLY A 100 5.50 -10.13 12.73
C GLY A 100 4.26 -10.68 12.03
N ASP A 101 3.13 -9.98 12.19
CA ASP A 101 1.83 -10.31 11.60
C ASP A 101 1.01 -9.02 11.47
N SER A 102 0.30 -8.86 10.35
CA SER A 102 -0.49 -7.67 10.05
C SER A 102 -1.61 -7.98 9.06
N VAL A 103 -2.52 -7.02 8.88
CA VAL A 103 -3.53 -7.07 7.84
C VAL A 103 -3.40 -5.85 6.92
N ASN A 104 -3.55 -6.10 5.63
CA ASN A 104 -3.78 -5.08 4.62
C ASN A 104 -5.25 -5.14 4.19
N ILE A 105 -6.10 -4.28 4.75
CA ILE A 105 -7.48 -4.10 4.31
C ILE A 105 -7.44 -3.33 3.01
N ARG A 106 -8.07 -3.89 1.97
CA ARG A 106 -7.97 -3.41 0.60
C ARG A 106 -9.30 -3.49 -0.14
N TRP A 107 -9.37 -2.85 -1.27
CA TRP A 107 -10.57 -2.80 -2.09
C TRP A 107 -11.21 -4.19 -2.29
N GLY A 108 -12.54 -4.26 -2.13
CA GLY A 108 -13.32 -5.49 -2.22
C GLY A 108 -13.24 -6.42 -0.99
N ARG A 109 -12.42 -6.06 0.01
CA ARG A 109 -12.19 -6.81 1.25
C ARG A 109 -12.09 -5.86 2.43
N SER A 110 -13.05 -4.94 2.56
CA SER A 110 -13.03 -3.80 3.50
C SER A 110 -14.16 -3.81 4.51
N ALA A 111 -14.95 -4.90 4.57
CA ALA A 111 -16.09 -5.01 5.47
C ALA A 111 -15.67 -5.09 6.93
N LEU A 112 -16.31 -4.28 7.78
CA LEU A 112 -15.95 -4.09 9.18
C LEU A 112 -17.16 -4.25 10.12
N GLU A 113 -16.87 -4.62 11.36
CA GLU A 113 -17.73 -4.43 12.53
C GLU A 113 -17.12 -3.34 13.41
N LEU A 114 -17.91 -2.32 13.78
CA LEU A 114 -17.50 -1.30 14.75
C LEU A 114 -17.59 -1.89 16.15
N LEU A 115 -16.47 -1.90 16.87
CA LEU A 115 -16.41 -2.38 18.26
C LEU A 115 -16.47 -1.22 19.27
N GLU A 116 -15.71 -0.17 19.01
CA GLU A 116 -15.63 1.02 19.88
C GLU A 116 -15.43 2.27 19.02
N GLU A 117 -16.31 3.25 19.19
CA GLU A 117 -16.19 4.54 18.52
C GLU A 117 -15.21 5.44 19.28
N GLY A 118 -14.22 5.98 18.58
CA GLY A 118 -13.23 6.91 19.14
C GLY A 118 -13.31 8.28 18.47
N GLU A 119 -12.53 9.23 18.99
CA GLU A 119 -12.54 10.62 18.51
C GLU A 119 -11.87 10.78 17.13
N GLU A 120 -10.78 10.09 16.87
CA GLU A 120 -9.98 10.19 15.66
C GLU A 120 -9.84 8.82 14.94
N LEU A 121 -9.76 7.76 15.74
CA LEU A 121 -9.71 6.37 15.26
C LEU A 121 -10.73 5.56 16.05
N SER A 122 -11.42 4.67 15.37
CA SER A 122 -12.36 3.72 15.98
C SER A 122 -11.77 2.31 15.94
N LEU A 123 -12.00 1.53 17.00
CA LEU A 123 -11.64 0.12 17.03
C LEU A 123 -12.67 -0.66 16.22
N CYS A 124 -12.20 -1.37 15.21
CA CYS A 124 -13.04 -2.18 14.33
C CYS A 124 -12.50 -3.60 14.24
N ARG A 125 -13.38 -4.53 13.92
CA ARG A 125 -13.02 -5.89 13.54
C ARG A 125 -13.17 -6.06 12.03
N HIS A 126 -12.10 -6.44 11.36
CA HIS A 126 -12.12 -6.81 9.94
C HIS A 126 -12.83 -8.14 9.77
N LEU A 127 -13.96 -8.18 9.03
CA LEU A 127 -14.84 -9.35 9.00
C LEU A 127 -14.21 -10.56 8.30
N GLU A 128 -13.33 -10.34 7.31
CA GLU A 128 -12.68 -11.44 6.59
C GLU A 128 -11.66 -12.19 7.46
N THR A 129 -10.87 -11.47 8.25
CA THR A 129 -9.76 -12.06 9.02
C THR A 129 -10.07 -12.21 10.51
N GLY A 130 -11.13 -11.57 11.00
CA GLY A 130 -11.44 -11.47 12.43
C GLY A 130 -10.50 -10.54 13.22
N ARG A 131 -9.56 -9.87 12.54
CA ARG A 131 -8.56 -9.02 13.20
C ARG A 131 -9.15 -7.72 13.69
N GLU A 132 -8.81 -7.34 14.91
CA GLU A 132 -9.19 -6.08 15.52
C GLU A 132 -8.08 -5.06 15.34
N LEU A 133 -8.43 -3.89 14.80
CA LEU A 133 -7.48 -2.81 14.56
C LEU A 133 -8.17 -1.45 14.62
N TYR A 134 -7.35 -0.41 14.77
CA TYR A 134 -7.83 0.97 14.75
C TYR A 134 -7.87 1.51 13.33
N ILE A 135 -9.04 2.00 12.92
CA ILE A 135 -9.29 2.61 11.63
C ILE A 135 -9.49 4.11 11.81
N LEU A 136 -8.89 4.92 10.94
CA LEU A 136 -9.15 6.37 10.88
C LEU A 136 -10.64 6.62 10.63
N ASN A 137 -11.27 7.49 11.39
CA ASN A 137 -12.71 7.73 11.26
C ASN A 137 -13.10 8.30 9.90
N ASP A 138 -12.25 9.11 9.29
CA ASP A 138 -12.46 9.63 7.93
C ASP A 138 -12.25 8.59 6.81
N TYR A 139 -11.73 7.41 7.15
CA TYR A 139 -11.65 6.26 6.25
C TYR A 139 -12.90 5.35 6.35
N LEU A 140 -13.71 5.50 7.41
CA LEU A 140 -14.91 4.70 7.59
C LEU A 140 -16.03 5.17 6.66
N ARG A 141 -16.71 4.22 6.02
CA ARG A 141 -17.84 4.45 5.12
C ARG A 141 -18.98 3.50 5.43
N ARG A 142 -20.23 3.99 5.32
CA ARG A 142 -21.41 3.17 5.41
C ARG A 142 -21.97 2.96 4.00
N GLY A 143 -21.91 1.72 3.53
CA GLY A 143 -22.48 1.29 2.26
C GLY A 143 -23.72 0.41 2.45
N PRO A 144 -24.33 -0.06 1.35
CA PRO A 144 -25.46 -0.99 1.40
C PRO A 144 -25.15 -2.32 2.11
N GLY A 145 -23.86 -2.73 2.12
CA GLY A 145 -23.38 -3.96 2.77
C GLY A 145 -23.02 -3.80 4.25
N GLY A 146 -23.09 -2.60 4.81
CA GLY A 146 -22.72 -2.33 6.20
C GLY A 146 -21.60 -1.30 6.32
N LEU A 147 -20.78 -1.45 7.36
CA LEU A 147 -19.59 -0.60 7.57
C LEU A 147 -18.41 -1.16 6.76
N GLU A 148 -17.72 -0.27 6.07
CA GLU A 148 -16.53 -0.53 5.27
C GLU A 148 -15.49 0.56 5.55
N CYS A 149 -14.25 0.35 5.11
CA CYS A 149 -13.24 1.41 5.14
C CYS A 149 -12.46 1.52 3.82
N GLU A 150 -11.78 2.66 3.66
CA GLU A 150 -10.67 2.81 2.74
C GLU A 150 -9.54 1.84 3.11
N ASP A 151 -8.59 1.65 2.19
CA ASP A 151 -7.41 0.82 2.44
C ASP A 151 -6.75 1.19 3.78
N SER A 152 -6.60 0.21 4.63
CA SER A 152 -6.15 0.39 6.02
C SER A 152 -5.28 -0.79 6.46
N THR A 153 -4.39 -0.54 7.42
CA THR A 153 -3.48 -1.57 7.92
C THR A 153 -3.14 -1.34 9.39
N ASP A 154 -2.72 -2.39 10.07
CA ASP A 154 -2.05 -2.34 11.37
C ASP A 154 -0.54 -2.67 11.26
N TYR A 155 -0.01 -2.76 10.04
CA TYR A 155 1.41 -3.01 9.82
C TYR A 155 2.27 -1.92 10.46
N ARG A 156 3.28 -2.30 11.23
CA ARG A 156 4.31 -1.42 11.76
C ARG A 156 5.51 -1.41 10.83
N LEU A 157 5.90 -0.22 10.36
CA LEU A 157 7.07 -0.05 9.50
C LEU A 157 8.36 -0.37 10.27
N PRO A 158 9.28 -1.15 9.71
CA PRO A 158 10.64 -1.24 10.22
C PRO A 158 11.39 0.06 9.90
N VAL A 159 11.89 0.73 10.94
CA VAL A 159 12.51 2.05 10.80
C VAL A 159 13.77 2.12 11.66
N ALA A 160 14.86 2.62 11.07
CA ALA A 160 16.07 3.02 11.78
C ALA A 160 16.08 4.55 12.00
N PRO A 161 16.73 5.04 13.07
CA PRO A 161 16.90 6.47 13.28
C PRO A 161 17.62 7.14 12.11
N GLY A 162 17.11 8.31 11.68
CA GLY A 162 17.63 9.08 10.56
C GLY A 162 17.02 8.74 9.20
N GLU A 163 16.29 7.64 9.06
CA GLU A 163 15.56 7.32 7.83
C GLU A 163 14.46 8.33 7.53
N VAL A 164 14.26 8.62 6.25
CA VAL A 164 13.21 9.52 5.77
C VAL A 164 11.93 8.72 5.56
N LEU A 165 10.85 9.19 6.14
CA LEU A 165 9.51 8.65 5.96
C LEU A 165 8.63 9.69 5.26
N THR A 166 7.81 9.26 4.33
CA THR A 166 6.68 10.05 3.85
C THR A 166 5.55 10.00 4.88
N VAL A 167 5.01 11.14 5.26
CA VAL A 167 3.97 11.25 6.30
C VAL A 167 2.60 11.32 5.63
N VAL A 168 1.84 10.24 5.71
CA VAL A 168 0.48 10.16 5.16
C VAL A 168 -0.52 10.82 6.10
N ARG A 169 -0.43 10.51 7.40
CA ARG A 169 -1.33 11.06 8.42
C ARG A 169 -0.63 11.11 9.79
N LYS A 170 -0.80 12.24 10.47
CA LYS A 170 -0.45 12.38 11.89
C LYS A 170 -1.69 12.15 12.74
N THR A 171 -1.58 11.36 13.81
CA THR A 171 -2.64 11.08 14.77
C THR A 171 -2.12 11.18 16.21
N ARG A 172 -3.02 11.16 17.19
CA ARG A 172 -2.64 11.09 18.62
C ARG A 172 -1.95 9.78 18.99
N ARG A 173 -2.14 8.70 18.20
CA ARG A 173 -1.55 7.37 18.47
C ARG A 173 -0.22 7.14 17.77
N GLY A 174 0.12 7.93 16.78
CA GLY A 174 1.32 7.77 15.95
C GLY A 174 1.13 8.33 14.57
N PHE A 175 1.98 7.93 13.65
CA PHE A 175 2.00 8.41 12.29
C PHE A 175 1.73 7.26 11.33
N LEU A 176 0.76 7.42 10.44
CA LEU A 176 0.67 6.58 9.25
C LEU A 176 1.71 7.12 8.27
N CYS A 177 2.68 6.31 7.94
CA CYS A 177 3.82 6.70 7.11
C CYS A 177 4.01 5.74 5.95
N LYS A 178 4.83 6.18 4.98
CA LYS A 178 5.28 5.33 3.88
C LYS A 178 6.80 5.36 3.80
N LYS A 179 7.41 4.19 3.54
CA LYS A 179 8.83 4.01 3.33
C LYS A 179 9.05 3.06 2.16
N GLU A 180 9.75 3.51 1.13
CA GLU A 180 10.02 2.69 -0.08
C GLU A 180 8.76 2.06 -0.70
N GLY A 181 7.65 2.82 -0.70
CA GLY A 181 6.36 2.38 -1.20
C GLY A 181 5.53 1.53 -0.24
N VAL A 182 6.06 1.11 0.90
CA VAL A 182 5.33 0.36 1.92
C VAL A 182 4.68 1.31 2.90
N THR A 183 3.36 1.22 3.08
CA THR A 183 2.59 2.00 4.06
C THR A 183 2.46 1.24 5.38
N GLY A 184 2.58 1.95 6.49
CA GLY A 184 2.39 1.37 7.82
C GLY A 184 2.50 2.41 8.93
N TRP A 185 2.24 1.97 10.13
CA TRP A 185 2.29 2.81 11.32
C TRP A 185 3.71 2.96 11.85
N TYR A 186 4.07 4.18 12.23
CA TYR A 186 5.26 4.52 12.98
C TYR A 186 4.86 5.20 14.29
N TYR A 187 5.33 4.68 15.41
CA TYR A 187 4.98 5.14 16.76
C TYR A 187 6.10 5.89 17.47
N GLY A 188 7.25 6.03 16.82
CA GLY A 188 8.37 6.83 17.32
C GLY A 188 8.18 8.32 17.04
N ARG A 189 9.18 9.12 17.42
CA ARG A 189 9.22 10.56 17.16
C ARG A 189 9.73 10.86 15.77
N LEU A 190 9.18 11.90 15.15
CA LEU A 190 9.65 12.46 13.89
C LEU A 190 10.34 13.82 14.12
N SER A 191 11.25 14.20 13.22
CA SER A 191 11.71 15.58 13.06
C SER A 191 10.55 16.48 12.63
N ASP A 192 10.82 17.78 12.45
CA ASP A 192 9.87 18.66 11.78
C ASP A 192 9.52 18.10 10.38
N ILE A 193 8.23 18.18 10.05
CA ILE A 193 7.72 17.73 8.76
C ILE A 193 8.11 18.75 7.71
N MET A 194 8.70 18.28 6.62
CA MET A 194 9.12 19.08 5.47
C MET A 194 8.12 18.89 4.33
N GLU A 195 7.59 19.99 3.80
CA GLU A 195 6.72 20.04 2.62
C GLU A 195 7.50 19.88 1.32
#